data_cd8b840dc748d3663c17ded162eb24be
#
_entry.id   cd8b840dc748d3663c17ded162eb24be
#
_cell.length_a   1.000
_cell.length_b   1.000
_cell.length_c   1.000
_cell.angle_alpha   90.00
_cell.angle_beta   90.00
_cell.angle_gamma   90.00
#
_symmetry.space_group_name_H-M   'P 1'
#
loop_
_entity.id
_entity.type
_entity.pdbx_description
1 polymer ?
#
loop_
_entity_poly.entity_id
_entity_poly.type
_entity_poly.pdbx_seq_one_letter_code
_entity_poly.pdbx_strand_id
1 'polypeptide(L)'
;MRYTERLDKFKPRPFWVRYCIHYLALFLGSIFTKASISGKHNLPNRGPYILAANHFSVFDPPFMIYAVQKPINILAASDTDFTLIELLALWIYGFIPTNRSNLNPSTIKMSKKVLKNNDLLGIFPEGDTKHDKLRKPKSGVVYLSASSEAPIVPIGIYGLDESLWRYLFKGVRPKINIKIGKPFGPYLLPKNKEEREAEIDKIGDEVMCRIAALLPLSLIHI
;
A
#
# COMPACT_ATOMS: atom_id res chain seq x y z
N MET A 1 11.73 23.58 12.13
CA MET A 1 12.08 22.23 12.60
C MET A 1 11.39 21.25 11.65
N ARG A 2 12.13 20.59 10.74
CA ARG A 2 11.50 19.66 9.79
C ARG A 2 11.01 18.45 10.59
N TYR A 3 9.71 18.20 10.54
CA TYR A 3 9.08 17.05 11.21
C TYR A 3 9.59 15.70 10.67
N THR A 4 10.26 15.70 9.52
CA THR A 4 10.82 14.52 8.83
C THR A 4 11.91 13.79 9.63
N GLU A 5 12.70 14.46 10.45
CA GLU A 5 13.77 13.81 11.24
C GLU A 5 13.26 12.84 12.33
N ARG A 6 11.96 12.88 12.64
CA ARG A 6 11.33 12.00 13.63
C ARG A 6 10.64 10.78 13.03
N LEU A 7 10.36 10.80 11.71
CA LEU A 7 9.58 9.76 11.06
C LEU A 7 10.31 8.42 10.98
N ASP A 8 11.63 8.42 10.89
CA ASP A 8 12.45 7.19 10.89
C ASP A 8 12.37 6.39 12.21
N LYS A 9 11.89 7.01 13.28
CA LYS A 9 11.69 6.37 14.59
C LYS A 9 10.31 5.74 14.77
N PHE A 10 9.41 5.95 13.81
CA PHE A 10 8.08 5.37 13.89
C PHE A 10 8.14 3.84 13.75
N LYS A 11 7.18 3.18 14.41
CA LYS A 11 7.00 1.73 14.36
C LYS A 11 5.51 1.43 14.24
N PRO A 12 5.14 0.31 13.63
CA PRO A 12 3.76 -0.14 13.64
C PRO A 12 3.21 -0.21 15.07
N ARG A 13 2.00 0.27 15.27
CA ARG A 13 1.33 0.17 16.56
C ARG A 13 1.01 -1.29 16.90
N PRO A 14 0.79 -1.63 18.17
CA PRO A 14 0.33 -2.94 18.59
C PRO A 14 -0.89 -3.39 17.79
N PHE A 15 -1.04 -4.70 17.60
CA PHE A 15 -2.12 -5.30 16.82
C PHE A 15 -3.51 -4.79 17.23
N TRP A 16 -3.79 -4.72 18.53
CA TRP A 16 -5.10 -4.29 19.05
C TRP A 16 -5.44 -2.83 18.69
N VAL A 17 -4.45 -1.91 18.68
CA VAL A 17 -4.65 -0.52 18.26
C VAL A 17 -5.04 -0.49 16.78
N ARG A 18 -4.28 -1.20 15.94
CA ARG A 18 -4.56 -1.26 14.49
C ARG A 18 -5.90 -1.93 14.20
N TYR A 19 -6.28 -2.88 15.02
CA TYR A 19 -7.58 -3.54 14.94
C TYR A 19 -8.73 -2.58 15.24
N CYS A 20 -8.63 -1.79 16.30
CA CYS A 20 -9.63 -0.74 16.61
C CYS A 20 -9.72 0.30 15.50
N ILE A 21 -8.58 0.78 14.98
CA ILE A 21 -8.55 1.77 13.89
C ILE A 21 -9.14 1.16 12.60
N HIS A 22 -8.90 -0.10 12.35
CA HIS A 22 -9.51 -0.80 11.22
C HIS A 22 -11.04 -0.74 11.27
N TYR A 23 -11.68 -1.04 12.41
CA TYR A 23 -13.13 -0.91 12.54
C TYR A 23 -13.62 0.54 12.42
N LEU A 24 -12.84 1.49 12.95
CA LEU A 24 -13.13 2.90 12.76
C LEU A 24 -13.08 3.27 11.26
N ALA A 25 -12.09 2.81 10.53
CA ALA A 25 -11.98 3.03 9.08
C ALA A 25 -13.16 2.40 8.32
N LEU A 26 -13.60 1.19 8.69
CA LEU A 26 -14.78 0.56 8.13
C LEU A 26 -16.04 1.38 8.40
N PHE A 27 -16.22 1.83 9.61
CA PHE A 27 -17.38 2.64 10.02
C PHE A 27 -17.40 3.97 9.26
N LEU A 28 -16.32 4.74 9.32
CA LEU A 28 -16.23 6.04 8.65
C LEU A 28 -16.34 5.90 7.13
N GLY A 29 -15.63 4.94 6.53
CA GLY A 29 -15.70 4.67 5.10
C GLY A 29 -17.12 4.33 4.65
N SER A 30 -17.86 3.53 5.40
CA SER A 30 -19.24 3.16 5.08
C SER A 30 -20.23 4.33 5.20
N ILE A 31 -20.01 5.26 6.13
CA ILE A 31 -20.86 6.45 6.29
C ILE A 31 -20.56 7.49 5.24
N PHE A 32 -19.28 7.82 5.06
CA PHE A 32 -18.86 8.97 4.27
C PHE A 32 -18.65 8.68 2.79
N THR A 33 -18.63 7.42 2.37
CA THR A 33 -18.39 7.05 0.97
C THR A 33 -19.37 5.99 0.49
N LYS A 34 -19.44 5.82 -0.83
CA LYS A 34 -20.06 4.66 -1.51
C LYS A 34 -18.96 3.76 -2.01
N ALA A 35 -18.24 3.12 -1.09
CA ALA A 35 -17.15 2.22 -1.45
C ALA A 35 -17.69 0.88 -1.96
N SER A 36 -17.18 0.44 -3.12
CA SER A 36 -17.47 -0.84 -3.73
C SER A 36 -16.19 -1.69 -3.73
N ILE A 37 -16.27 -2.90 -3.20
CA ILE A 37 -15.15 -3.85 -3.16
C ILE A 37 -15.50 -5.04 -4.03
N SER A 38 -14.62 -5.39 -4.97
CA SER A 38 -14.73 -6.60 -5.78
C SER A 38 -13.47 -7.46 -5.66
N GLY A 39 -13.59 -8.76 -5.91
CA GLY A 39 -12.47 -9.70 -5.83
C GLY A 39 -12.03 -10.04 -4.40
N LYS A 40 -12.82 -9.76 -3.37
CA LYS A 40 -12.46 -10.05 -1.96
C LYS A 40 -12.14 -11.54 -1.72
N HIS A 41 -12.74 -12.45 -2.49
CA HIS A 41 -12.47 -13.88 -2.47
C HIS A 41 -11.05 -14.26 -2.92
N ASN A 42 -10.33 -13.33 -3.57
CA ASN A 42 -8.93 -13.51 -3.94
C ASN A 42 -7.95 -13.32 -2.77
N LEU A 43 -8.40 -12.74 -1.65
CA LEU A 43 -7.53 -12.58 -0.49
C LEU A 43 -7.23 -13.93 0.15
N PRO A 44 -5.95 -14.26 0.38
CA PRO A 44 -5.60 -15.45 1.13
C PRO A 44 -6.20 -15.42 2.55
N ASN A 45 -6.67 -16.57 3.02
CA ASN A 45 -7.27 -16.66 4.35
C ASN A 45 -6.31 -16.30 5.46
N ARG A 46 -5.02 -16.62 5.28
CA ARG A 46 -3.94 -16.35 6.23
C ARG A 46 -2.74 -15.73 5.53
N GLY A 47 -1.97 -14.91 6.25
CA GLY A 47 -0.68 -14.42 5.81
C GLY A 47 0.42 -15.50 5.80
N PRO A 48 1.65 -15.16 5.37
CA PRO A 48 2.01 -13.82 4.95
C PRO A 48 1.59 -13.54 3.50
N TYR A 49 1.30 -12.29 3.18
CA TYR A 49 1.21 -11.80 1.80
C TYR A 49 1.43 -10.29 1.74
N ILE A 50 1.81 -9.82 0.57
CA ILE A 50 2.06 -8.42 0.29
C ILE A 50 0.88 -7.88 -0.53
N LEU A 51 0.28 -6.79 -0.06
CA LEU A 51 -0.74 -6.03 -0.78
C LEU A 51 -0.04 -4.95 -1.59
N ALA A 52 -0.14 -4.98 -2.90
CA ALA A 52 0.44 -3.99 -3.79
C ALA A 52 -0.67 -3.19 -4.47
N ALA A 53 -0.76 -1.88 -4.20
CA ALA A 53 -1.79 -1.01 -4.76
C ALA A 53 -1.21 0.18 -5.50
N ASN A 54 -1.97 0.75 -6.48
CA ASN A 54 -1.68 2.08 -7.00
C ASN A 54 -1.82 3.15 -5.92
N HIS A 55 -1.18 4.31 -6.11
CA HIS A 55 -1.16 5.39 -5.12
C HIS A 55 -1.42 6.75 -5.75
N PHE A 56 -2.70 7.09 -5.95
CA PHE A 56 -3.14 8.35 -6.53
C PHE A 56 -3.59 9.37 -5.49
N SER A 57 -3.89 8.92 -4.26
CA SER A 57 -4.41 9.76 -3.20
C SER A 57 -3.81 9.41 -1.85
N VAL A 58 -3.67 10.40 -0.98
CA VAL A 58 -3.30 10.21 0.44
C VAL A 58 -4.33 9.37 1.21
N PHE A 59 -5.52 9.18 0.66
CA PHE A 59 -6.57 8.34 1.23
C PHE A 59 -6.51 6.87 0.80
N ASP A 60 -5.62 6.48 -0.13
CA ASP A 60 -5.51 5.07 -0.57
C ASP A 60 -5.17 4.11 0.58
N PRO A 61 -4.24 4.42 1.53
CA PRO A 61 -3.96 3.54 2.65
C PRO A 61 -5.17 3.22 3.53
N PRO A 62 -5.99 4.18 3.98
CA PRO A 62 -7.26 3.89 4.66
C PRO A 62 -8.20 3.00 3.86
N PHE A 63 -8.29 3.17 2.53
CA PHE A 63 -9.16 2.35 1.69
C PHE A 63 -8.58 0.95 1.41
N MET A 64 -7.27 0.79 1.42
CA MET A 64 -6.65 -0.53 1.45
C MET A 64 -7.03 -1.28 2.73
N ILE A 65 -6.97 -0.63 3.90
CA ILE A 65 -7.39 -1.19 5.18
C ILE A 65 -8.88 -1.55 5.14
N TYR A 66 -9.72 -0.65 4.62
CA TYR A 66 -11.16 -0.86 4.45
C TYR A 66 -11.47 -2.10 3.61
N ALA A 67 -10.74 -2.31 2.50
CA ALA A 67 -10.99 -3.41 1.58
C ALA A 67 -10.59 -4.77 2.15
N VAL A 68 -9.45 -4.83 2.82
CA VAL A 68 -8.86 -6.09 3.29
C VAL A 68 -9.53 -6.58 4.57
N GLN A 69 -10.07 -5.68 5.37
CA GLN A 69 -10.75 -5.97 6.65
C GLN A 69 -9.89 -6.77 7.63
N LYS A 70 -8.59 -6.52 7.61
CA LYS A 70 -7.58 -7.06 8.53
C LYS A 70 -6.54 -5.99 8.81
N PRO A 71 -5.90 -5.98 9.99
CA PRO A 71 -4.79 -5.08 10.26
C PRO A 71 -3.63 -5.30 9.28
N ILE A 72 -3.15 -4.23 8.67
CA ILE A 72 -2.07 -4.24 7.70
C ILE A 72 -0.89 -3.45 8.26
N ASN A 73 0.33 -3.89 8.01
CA ASN A 73 1.52 -3.07 8.22
C ASN A 73 1.84 -2.34 6.92
N ILE A 74 1.81 -1.01 6.92
CA ILE A 74 1.96 -0.21 5.68
C ILE A 74 3.35 0.43 5.67
N LEU A 75 4.00 0.40 4.50
CA LEU A 75 5.18 1.21 4.25
C LEU A 75 4.74 2.63 3.90
N ALA A 76 5.32 3.61 4.58
CA ALA A 76 5.10 5.02 4.26
C ALA A 76 6.43 5.77 4.13
N ALA A 77 6.47 6.73 3.22
CA ALA A 77 7.66 7.55 3.00
C ALA A 77 8.02 8.33 4.28
N SER A 78 9.29 8.31 4.66
CA SER A 78 9.83 9.11 5.76
C SER A 78 10.59 10.36 5.28
N ASP A 79 10.73 10.50 3.96
CA ASP A 79 11.47 11.55 3.26
C ASP A 79 10.56 12.55 2.53
N THR A 80 9.31 12.69 2.96
CA THR A 80 8.34 13.63 2.40
C THR A 80 7.73 14.52 3.50
N ASP A 81 7.25 15.68 3.09
CA ASP A 81 6.53 16.57 3.99
C ASP A 81 5.07 16.13 4.07
N PHE A 82 4.59 15.94 5.28
CA PHE A 82 3.20 15.60 5.55
C PHE A 82 2.47 16.79 6.19
N THR A 83 1.19 16.92 5.90
CA THR A 83 0.31 17.80 6.65
C THR A 83 0.14 17.31 8.09
N LEU A 84 -0.31 18.19 9.00
CA LEU A 84 -0.57 17.79 10.40
C LEU A 84 -1.59 16.66 10.52
N ILE A 85 -2.60 16.63 9.65
CA ILE A 85 -3.63 15.58 9.62
C ILE A 85 -3.04 14.25 9.20
N GLU A 86 -2.22 14.22 8.16
CA GLU A 86 -1.52 13.02 7.69
C GLU A 86 -0.56 12.50 8.76
N LEU A 87 0.21 13.40 9.39
CA LEU A 87 1.11 13.03 10.49
C LEU A 87 0.34 12.42 11.68
N LEU A 88 -0.81 12.97 12.01
CA LEU A 88 -1.66 12.43 13.07
C LEU A 88 -2.18 11.03 12.69
N ALA A 89 -2.66 10.86 11.48
CA ALA A 89 -3.14 9.56 10.98
C ALA A 89 -2.03 8.50 10.98
N LEU A 90 -0.84 8.86 10.49
CA LEU A 90 0.36 8.02 10.51
C LEU A 90 0.79 7.70 11.95
N TRP A 91 0.74 8.68 12.85
CA TRP A 91 1.09 8.47 14.26
C TRP A 91 0.12 7.54 14.98
N ILE A 92 -1.18 7.68 14.72
CA ILE A 92 -2.23 6.86 15.34
C ILE A 92 -2.12 5.40 14.87
N TYR A 93 -2.01 5.16 13.56
CA TYR A 93 -1.96 3.81 13.00
C TYR A 93 -0.58 3.15 13.16
N GLY A 94 0.47 3.94 13.07
CA GLY A 94 1.84 3.49 12.94
C GLY A 94 2.13 2.93 11.53
N PHE A 95 3.38 2.98 11.12
CA PHE A 95 3.82 2.55 9.81
C PHE A 95 5.28 2.11 9.83
N ILE A 96 5.73 1.46 8.78
CA ILE A 96 7.14 1.13 8.56
C ILE A 96 7.74 2.27 7.73
N PRO A 97 8.67 3.06 8.29
CA PRO A 97 9.28 4.17 7.56
C PRO A 97 10.15 3.65 6.42
N THR A 98 10.03 4.26 5.26
CA THR A 98 10.84 3.94 4.09
C THR A 98 11.38 5.21 3.45
N ASN A 99 12.67 5.20 3.13
CA ASN A 99 13.26 6.25 2.30
C ASN A 99 13.08 5.87 0.83
N ARG A 100 12.48 6.77 0.04
CA ARG A 100 12.16 6.52 -1.37
C ARG A 100 13.39 6.51 -2.28
N SER A 101 14.46 7.18 -1.87
CA SER A 101 15.71 7.27 -2.64
C SER A 101 16.62 6.05 -2.41
N ASN A 102 16.60 5.51 -1.19
CA ASN A 102 17.44 4.36 -0.82
C ASN A 102 16.64 3.39 0.05
N LEU A 103 16.58 2.14 -0.36
CA LEU A 103 15.98 1.09 0.45
C LEU A 103 16.79 0.92 1.74
N ASN A 104 16.27 1.47 2.84
CA ASN A 104 16.96 1.43 4.12
C ASN A 104 16.98 -0.02 4.68
N PRO A 105 18.13 -0.56 5.11
CA PRO A 105 18.22 -1.88 5.73
C PRO A 105 17.24 -2.09 6.90
N SER A 106 16.94 -1.03 7.65
CA SER A 106 15.94 -1.07 8.74
C SER A 106 14.53 -1.34 8.23
N THR A 107 14.12 -0.71 7.12
CA THR A 107 12.82 -0.94 6.46
C THR A 107 12.69 -2.39 6.00
N ILE A 108 13.73 -2.92 5.35
CA ILE A 108 13.76 -4.32 4.92
C ILE A 108 13.64 -5.26 6.11
N LYS A 109 14.42 -5.03 7.17
CA LYS A 109 14.40 -5.86 8.37
C LYS A 109 13.03 -5.86 9.05
N MET A 110 12.39 -4.70 9.17
CA MET A 110 11.05 -4.56 9.75
C MET A 110 9.99 -5.26 8.88
N SER A 111 10.02 -5.06 7.57
CA SER A 111 9.09 -5.69 6.62
C SER A 111 9.21 -7.21 6.63
N LYS A 112 10.44 -7.75 6.61
CA LYS A 112 10.69 -9.20 6.73
C LYS A 112 10.22 -9.76 8.05
N LYS A 113 10.37 -9.02 9.16
CA LYS A 113 9.84 -9.43 10.47
C LYS A 113 8.32 -9.53 10.45
N VAL A 114 7.64 -8.58 9.82
CA VAL A 114 6.16 -8.60 9.65
C VAL A 114 5.74 -9.86 8.89
N LEU A 115 6.34 -10.12 7.72
CA LEU A 115 6.00 -11.27 6.89
C LEU A 115 6.33 -12.61 7.60
N LYS A 116 7.45 -12.67 8.32
CA LYS A 116 7.81 -13.86 9.13
C LYS A 116 6.80 -14.15 10.24
N ASN A 117 6.12 -13.15 10.75
CA ASN A 117 5.06 -13.31 11.75
C ASN A 117 3.69 -13.66 11.14
N ASN A 118 3.62 -13.99 9.84
CA ASN A 118 2.39 -14.22 9.09
C ASN A 118 1.45 -13.00 9.04
N ASP A 119 1.98 -11.79 9.25
CA ASP A 119 1.25 -10.54 9.14
C ASP A 119 1.21 -10.05 7.68
N LEU A 120 0.33 -9.07 7.43
CA LEU A 120 0.13 -8.46 6.12
C LEU A 120 0.99 -7.22 5.97
N LEU A 121 1.58 -7.06 4.77
CA LEU A 121 2.37 -5.90 4.41
C LEU A 121 1.72 -5.15 3.25
N GLY A 122 1.39 -3.87 3.45
CA GLY A 122 0.88 -2.98 2.41
C GLY A 122 2.00 -2.16 1.79
N ILE A 123 2.09 -2.15 0.48
CA ILE A 123 3.09 -1.41 -0.29
C ILE A 123 2.40 -0.69 -1.44
N PHE A 124 2.82 0.54 -1.70
CA PHE A 124 2.50 1.29 -2.89
C PHE A 124 3.77 1.32 -3.76
N PRO A 125 3.86 0.47 -4.80
CA PRO A 125 5.09 0.28 -5.56
C PRO A 125 5.62 1.55 -6.21
N GLU A 126 4.74 2.48 -6.57
CA GLU A 126 5.08 3.78 -7.17
C GLU A 126 5.89 4.69 -6.23
N GLY A 127 5.67 4.56 -4.93
CA GLY A 127 6.40 5.29 -3.88
C GLY A 127 6.06 6.77 -3.77
N ASP A 128 5.05 7.28 -4.48
CA ASP A 128 4.62 8.68 -4.46
C ASP A 128 3.16 8.83 -4.89
N THR A 129 2.45 9.85 -4.38
CA THR A 129 1.04 10.20 -4.69
C THR A 129 0.89 11.36 -5.67
N LYS A 130 2.00 11.93 -6.19
CA LYS A 130 1.97 13.19 -6.97
C LYS A 130 1.41 13.06 -8.39
N HIS A 131 0.93 11.89 -8.77
CA HIS A 131 0.51 11.61 -10.14
C HIS A 131 -0.85 10.92 -10.15
N ASP A 132 -1.63 11.24 -11.15
CA ASP A 132 -2.94 10.68 -11.44
C ASP A 132 -2.90 9.45 -12.37
N LYS A 133 -1.69 9.00 -12.73
CA LYS A 133 -1.43 7.87 -13.64
C LYS A 133 -0.39 6.93 -13.06
N LEU A 134 -0.49 5.65 -13.41
CA LEU A 134 0.47 4.63 -13.00
C LEU A 134 1.89 4.94 -13.46
N ARG A 135 2.86 4.59 -12.64
CA ARG A 135 4.29 4.76 -12.89
C ARG A 135 5.05 3.46 -12.73
N LYS A 136 6.31 3.48 -13.16
CA LYS A 136 7.22 2.35 -12.94
C LYS A 136 7.36 2.07 -11.45
N PRO A 137 7.37 0.78 -11.07
CA PRO A 137 7.48 0.38 -9.68
C PRO A 137 8.90 0.55 -9.16
N LYS A 138 9.03 0.67 -7.85
CA LYS A 138 10.29 0.49 -7.15
C LYS A 138 10.52 -0.98 -6.84
N SER A 139 11.77 -1.40 -6.82
CA SER A 139 12.20 -2.79 -6.61
C SER A 139 11.77 -3.42 -5.27
N GLY A 140 11.34 -2.61 -4.31
CA GLY A 140 11.06 -3.03 -2.94
C GLY A 140 10.01 -4.13 -2.82
N VAL A 141 8.91 -4.06 -3.58
CA VAL A 141 7.83 -5.05 -3.53
C VAL A 141 8.32 -6.42 -4.00
N VAL A 142 9.08 -6.46 -5.08
CA VAL A 142 9.64 -7.70 -5.67
C VAL A 142 10.68 -8.32 -4.73
N TYR A 143 11.60 -7.49 -4.23
CA TYR A 143 12.63 -7.95 -3.29
C TYR A 143 12.03 -8.54 -2.01
N LEU A 144 11.02 -7.88 -1.42
CA LEU A 144 10.37 -8.37 -0.20
C LEU A 144 9.57 -9.63 -0.45
N SER A 145 8.87 -9.74 -1.58
CA SER A 145 8.15 -10.96 -1.97
C SER A 145 9.12 -12.14 -2.09
N ALA A 146 10.17 -12.00 -2.88
CA ALA A 146 11.15 -13.07 -3.11
C ALA A 146 11.90 -13.46 -1.83
N SER A 147 12.36 -12.47 -1.05
CA SER A 147 13.17 -12.74 0.14
C SER A 147 12.37 -13.19 1.38
N SER A 148 11.05 -13.14 1.33
CA SER A 148 10.15 -13.58 2.41
C SER A 148 9.19 -14.68 1.96
N GLU A 149 9.34 -15.16 0.72
CA GLU A 149 8.47 -16.19 0.11
C GLU A 149 6.98 -15.83 0.22
N ALA A 150 6.66 -14.54 0.17
CA ALA A 150 5.31 -14.03 0.35
C ALA A 150 4.68 -13.69 -1.01
N PRO A 151 3.50 -14.21 -1.35
CA PRO A 151 2.80 -13.85 -2.58
C PRO A 151 2.37 -12.38 -2.56
N ILE A 152 2.20 -11.81 -3.75
CA ILE A 152 1.73 -10.44 -3.97
C ILE A 152 0.26 -10.48 -4.36
N VAL A 153 -0.56 -9.66 -3.71
CA VAL A 153 -1.97 -9.45 -4.04
C VAL A 153 -2.11 -8.06 -4.64
N PRO A 154 -2.43 -7.92 -5.94
CA PRO A 154 -2.58 -6.62 -6.56
C PRO A 154 -3.93 -6.02 -6.19
N ILE A 155 -3.96 -4.70 -5.94
CA ILE A 155 -5.17 -3.94 -5.61
C ILE A 155 -5.22 -2.70 -6.50
N GLY A 156 -6.37 -2.49 -7.14
CA GLY A 156 -6.69 -1.25 -7.84
C GLY A 156 -7.64 -0.40 -7.00
N ILE A 157 -7.25 0.85 -6.67
CA ILE A 157 -8.07 1.82 -5.92
C ILE A 157 -8.28 3.03 -6.83
N TYR A 158 -9.54 3.42 -7.05
CA TYR A 158 -9.86 4.59 -7.86
C TYR A 158 -11.19 5.23 -7.48
N GLY A 159 -11.37 6.49 -7.88
CA GLY A 159 -12.50 7.34 -7.51
C GLY A 159 -12.21 8.20 -6.28
N LEU A 160 -10.95 8.20 -5.80
CA LEU A 160 -10.43 9.12 -4.80
C LEU A 160 -9.71 10.26 -5.53
N ASP A 161 -10.18 11.46 -5.32
CA ASP A 161 -9.50 12.67 -5.77
C ASP A 161 -9.23 13.60 -4.57
N GLU A 162 -8.48 14.66 -4.79
CA GLU A 162 -8.19 15.66 -3.76
C GLU A 162 -9.42 16.39 -3.25
N SER A 163 -10.56 16.21 -3.94
CA SER A 163 -11.84 16.86 -3.58
C SER A 163 -12.66 16.07 -2.54
N LEU A 164 -12.13 14.97 -1.97
CA LEU A 164 -12.85 14.18 -0.97
C LEU A 164 -13.45 15.04 0.14
N TRP A 165 -12.69 15.97 0.69
CA TRP A 165 -13.18 16.92 1.69
C TRP A 165 -14.31 17.79 1.18
N ARG A 166 -14.24 18.23 -0.07
CA ARG A 166 -15.28 19.05 -0.71
C ARG A 166 -16.58 18.28 -0.88
N TYR A 167 -16.51 16.98 -1.23
CA TYR A 167 -17.67 16.11 -1.27
C TYR A 167 -18.32 15.97 0.10
N LEU A 168 -17.51 15.72 1.14
CA LEU A 168 -18.00 15.58 2.51
C LEU A 168 -18.69 16.84 3.01
N PHE A 169 -18.12 18.03 2.77
CA PHE A 169 -18.74 19.32 3.13
C PHE A 169 -20.06 19.60 2.38
N LYS A 170 -20.22 19.03 1.19
CA LYS A 170 -21.46 19.14 0.41
C LYS A 170 -22.47 18.02 0.74
N GLY A 171 -22.20 17.18 1.71
CA GLY A 171 -23.03 16.00 2.01
C GLY A 171 -23.09 14.95 0.90
N VAL A 172 -22.16 15.00 -0.06
CA VAL A 172 -22.09 14.05 -1.18
C VAL A 172 -21.16 12.91 -0.81
N ARG A 173 -21.62 11.68 -0.98
CA ARG A 173 -20.82 10.47 -0.76
C ARG A 173 -20.12 10.07 -2.06
N PRO A 174 -18.79 10.24 -2.18
CA PRO A 174 -18.06 9.86 -3.38
C PRO A 174 -18.10 8.34 -3.62
N LYS A 175 -18.10 7.96 -4.90
CA LYS A 175 -18.02 6.55 -5.32
C LYS A 175 -16.54 6.14 -5.37
N ILE A 176 -16.17 5.17 -4.56
CA ILE A 176 -14.82 4.61 -4.51
C ILE A 176 -14.87 3.17 -4.93
N ASN A 177 -14.00 2.78 -5.82
CA ASN A 177 -13.94 1.42 -6.31
C ASN A 177 -12.62 0.79 -5.90
N ILE A 178 -12.69 -0.40 -5.31
CA ILE A 178 -11.54 -1.18 -4.90
C ILE A 178 -11.65 -2.56 -5.52
N LYS A 179 -10.68 -2.93 -6.32
CA LYS A 179 -10.63 -4.25 -6.95
C LYS A 179 -9.42 -5.02 -6.45
N ILE A 180 -9.65 -6.24 -5.99
CA ILE A 180 -8.61 -7.14 -5.49
C ILE A 180 -8.38 -8.22 -6.52
N GLY A 181 -7.17 -8.28 -7.07
CA GLY A 181 -6.77 -9.26 -8.05
C GLY A 181 -6.31 -10.58 -7.43
N LYS A 182 -6.06 -11.57 -8.27
CA LYS A 182 -5.56 -12.88 -7.82
C LYS A 182 -4.13 -12.76 -7.30
N PRO A 183 -3.77 -13.45 -6.20
CA PRO A 183 -2.40 -13.54 -5.73
C PRO A 183 -1.48 -14.15 -6.80
N PHE A 184 -0.22 -13.75 -6.79
CA PHE A 184 0.81 -14.27 -7.68
C PHE A 184 2.19 -14.25 -7.00
N GLY A 185 3.17 -14.95 -7.57
CA GLY A 185 4.43 -15.23 -6.89
C GLY A 185 4.25 -16.24 -5.73
N PRO A 186 5.19 -16.36 -4.78
CA PRO A 186 6.47 -15.63 -4.74
C PRO A 186 7.41 -16.01 -5.88
N TYR A 187 8.39 -15.15 -6.16
CA TYR A 187 9.40 -15.38 -7.19
C TYR A 187 10.73 -15.77 -6.60
N LEU A 188 11.50 -16.55 -7.34
CA LEU A 188 12.89 -16.83 -7.04
C LEU A 188 13.78 -15.86 -7.82
N LEU A 189 14.67 -15.17 -7.13
CA LEU A 189 15.61 -14.25 -7.76
C LEU A 189 16.96 -14.93 -8.03
N PRO A 190 17.59 -14.67 -9.18
CA PRO A 190 18.93 -15.14 -9.50
C PRO A 190 19.97 -14.70 -8.45
N LYS A 191 21.02 -15.50 -8.31
CA LYS A 191 22.16 -15.17 -7.42
C LYS A 191 23.06 -14.10 -8.04
N ASN A 192 23.24 -14.15 -9.36
CA ASN A 192 23.98 -13.14 -10.11
C ASN A 192 23.31 -11.78 -9.97
N LYS A 193 24.11 -10.73 -9.75
CA LYS A 193 23.60 -9.38 -9.49
C LYS A 193 22.88 -8.78 -10.72
N GLU A 194 23.49 -8.90 -11.90
CA GLU A 194 22.95 -8.32 -13.13
C GLU A 194 21.64 -9.00 -13.55
N GLU A 195 21.63 -10.33 -13.54
CA GLU A 195 20.43 -11.12 -13.83
C GLU A 195 19.31 -10.83 -12.81
N ARG A 196 19.68 -10.66 -11.54
CA ARG A 196 18.74 -10.35 -10.48
C ARG A 196 18.11 -8.97 -10.65
N GLU A 197 18.87 -7.94 -11.03
CA GLU A 197 18.36 -6.61 -11.29
C GLU A 197 17.39 -6.63 -12.47
N ALA A 198 17.75 -7.28 -13.58
CA ALA A 198 16.87 -7.45 -14.74
C ALA A 198 15.58 -8.21 -14.40
N GLU A 199 15.65 -9.27 -13.60
CA GLU A 199 14.48 -10.05 -13.20
C GLU A 199 13.60 -9.25 -12.22
N ILE A 200 14.18 -8.44 -11.33
CA ILE A 200 13.42 -7.54 -10.46
C ILE A 200 12.64 -6.51 -11.27
N ASP A 201 13.22 -5.92 -12.29
CA ASP A 201 12.55 -4.95 -13.16
C ASP A 201 11.38 -5.61 -13.92
N LYS A 202 11.63 -6.77 -14.52
CA LYS A 202 10.61 -7.55 -15.23
C LYS A 202 9.42 -7.93 -14.32
N ILE A 203 9.69 -8.45 -13.12
CA ILE A 203 8.63 -8.78 -12.16
C ILE A 203 7.93 -7.50 -11.67
N GLY A 204 8.68 -6.41 -11.51
CA GLY A 204 8.13 -5.11 -11.18
C GLY A 204 7.10 -4.64 -12.22
N ASP A 205 7.43 -4.73 -13.50
CA ASP A 205 6.50 -4.43 -14.58
C ASP A 205 5.27 -5.35 -14.54
N GLU A 206 5.43 -6.65 -14.24
CA GLU A 206 4.30 -7.56 -14.05
C GLU A 206 3.40 -7.12 -12.90
N VAL A 207 3.97 -6.68 -11.77
CA VAL A 207 3.19 -6.14 -10.63
C VAL A 207 2.33 -4.96 -11.10
N MET A 208 2.92 -4.02 -11.84
CA MET A 208 2.18 -2.85 -12.33
C MET A 208 1.15 -3.21 -13.39
N CYS A 209 1.43 -4.14 -14.30
CA CYS A 209 0.45 -4.63 -15.26
C CYS A 209 -0.76 -5.28 -14.58
N ARG A 210 -0.54 -6.04 -13.50
CA ARG A 210 -1.62 -6.67 -12.73
C ARG A 210 -2.44 -5.63 -11.95
N ILE A 211 -1.83 -4.57 -11.45
CA ILE A 211 -2.56 -3.43 -10.85
C ILE A 211 -3.33 -2.68 -11.94
N ALA A 212 -2.70 -2.39 -13.09
CA ALA A 212 -3.32 -1.73 -14.22
C ALA A 212 -4.60 -2.45 -14.69
N ALA A 213 -4.57 -3.77 -14.78
CA ALA A 213 -5.72 -4.58 -15.18
C ALA A 213 -6.95 -4.42 -14.25
N LEU A 214 -6.77 -3.86 -13.06
CA LEU A 214 -7.84 -3.59 -12.11
C LEU A 214 -8.40 -2.16 -12.21
N LEU A 215 -7.74 -1.30 -12.96
CA LEU A 215 -8.07 0.12 -13.11
C LEU A 215 -8.82 0.40 -14.42
N PRO A 216 -9.59 1.49 -14.52
CA PRO A 216 -10.13 1.95 -15.79
C PRO A 216 -9.01 2.43 -16.72
N LEU A 217 -9.17 2.25 -18.03
CA LEU A 217 -8.17 2.59 -19.05
C LEU A 217 -7.72 4.07 -18.98
N SER A 218 -8.59 4.98 -18.55
CA SER A 218 -8.27 6.40 -18.41
C SER A 218 -7.17 6.71 -17.39
N LEU A 219 -6.91 5.78 -16.47
CA LEU A 219 -5.88 5.89 -15.43
C LEU A 219 -4.59 5.10 -15.76
N ILE A 220 -4.60 4.41 -16.90
CA ILE A 220 -3.48 3.58 -17.35
C ILE A 220 -2.85 4.29 -18.55
N HIS A 221 -1.74 4.97 -18.35
CA HIS A 221 -0.84 5.40 -19.41
C HIS A 221 0.56 4.94 -19.00
N ILE A 222 0.89 3.77 -19.46
CA ILE A 222 2.25 3.22 -19.40
C ILE A 222 2.92 3.50 -20.75
#